data_3e942d1459c1a4985ab034f83e7dc843
#
_entry.id   3e942d1459c1a4985ab034f83e7dc843
#
_cell.length_a   1.000
_cell.length_b   1.000
_cell.length_c   1.000
_cell.angle_alpha   90.00
_cell.angle_beta   90.00
_cell.angle_gamma   90.00
#
_symmetry.space_group_name_H-M   'P 1'
#
loop_
_entity.id
_entity.type
_entity.pdbx_description
1 polymer ?
#
loop_
_entity_poly.entity_id
_entity_poly.type
_entity_poly.pdbx_seq_one_letter_code
_entity_poly.pdbx_strand_id
1 'polypeptide(L)'
;MTNVLFVCVQNAGRSQMAQALHERLGGSARSAGTEPAAHVHPEVVDVMRELGVDLADRVPRKLEREDVEWADVVVTMGCGDRCPYIPGKQYVDWELDDPAGKGVEEVRAIRDEIERRLPTLR
;
A
#
# COMPACT_ATOMS: atom_id res chain seq x y z
N MET A 1 6.24 -13.73 12.70
CA MET A 1 6.16 -13.05 11.38
C MET A 1 5.90 -11.58 11.60
N THR A 2 6.59 -10.72 10.87
CA THR A 2 6.43 -9.28 10.99
C THR A 2 5.14 -8.84 10.31
N ASN A 3 4.29 -8.14 11.05
CA ASN A 3 3.05 -7.57 10.52
C ASN A 3 3.32 -6.18 9.95
N VAL A 4 3.06 -5.98 8.67
CA VAL A 4 3.32 -4.71 7.98
C VAL A 4 2.00 -4.06 7.57
N LEU A 5 1.83 -2.80 7.93
CA LEU A 5 0.69 -1.99 7.50
C LEU A 5 1.15 -0.96 6.49
N PHE A 6 0.55 -0.98 5.31
CA PHE A 6 0.81 0.01 4.26
C PHE A 6 -0.30 1.05 4.25
N VAL A 7 0.06 2.32 4.36
CA VAL A 7 -0.89 3.43 4.45
C VAL A 7 -0.62 4.46 3.36
N CYS A 8 -1.64 4.81 2.61
CA CYS A 8 -1.60 5.96 1.69
C CYS A 8 -2.89 6.76 1.86
N VAL A 9 -3.15 7.73 0.98
CA VAL A 9 -4.35 8.56 1.15
C VAL A 9 -5.61 7.80 0.76
N GLN A 10 -5.68 7.28 -0.45
CA GLN A 10 -6.93 6.71 -1.00
C GLN A 10 -7.06 5.20 -0.85
N ASN A 11 -6.00 4.50 -0.51
CA ASN A 11 -5.97 3.02 -0.48
C ASN A 11 -6.50 2.42 -1.80
N ALA A 12 -6.23 3.10 -2.90
CA ALA A 12 -6.70 2.71 -4.22
C ALA A 12 -5.54 2.42 -5.19
N GLY A 13 -4.31 2.59 -4.76
CA GLY A 13 -3.13 2.39 -5.59
C GLY A 13 -1.94 1.85 -4.83
N ARG A 14 -1.09 2.75 -4.32
CA ARG A 14 0.20 2.39 -3.70
C ARG A 14 0.09 1.35 -2.60
N SER A 15 -0.76 1.58 -1.61
CA SER A 15 -0.88 0.66 -0.48
C SER A 15 -1.53 -0.67 -0.86
N GLN A 16 -2.45 -0.68 -1.81
CA GLN A 16 -3.04 -1.93 -2.31
C GLN A 16 -2.00 -2.77 -3.05
N MET A 17 -1.18 -2.14 -3.89
CA MET A 17 -0.11 -2.85 -4.59
C MET A 17 0.91 -3.41 -3.61
N ALA A 18 1.32 -2.61 -2.62
CA ALA A 18 2.29 -3.02 -1.62
C ALA A 18 1.79 -4.20 -0.79
N GLN A 19 0.55 -4.16 -0.34
CA GLN A 19 -0.04 -5.27 0.41
C GLN A 19 -0.02 -6.56 -0.40
N ALA A 20 -0.51 -6.50 -1.64
CA ALA A 20 -0.61 -7.68 -2.48
C ALA A 20 0.76 -8.27 -2.79
N LEU A 21 1.73 -7.42 -3.12
CA LEU A 21 3.10 -7.88 -3.43
C LEU A 21 3.80 -8.45 -2.20
N HIS A 22 3.58 -7.86 -1.03
CA HIS A 22 4.18 -8.34 0.21
C HIS A 22 3.59 -9.70 0.60
N GLU A 23 2.28 -9.87 0.47
CA GLU A 23 1.61 -11.15 0.69
C GLU A 23 2.12 -12.22 -0.27
N ARG A 24 2.37 -11.84 -1.51
CA ARG A 24 2.91 -12.75 -2.53
C ARG A 24 4.30 -13.27 -2.16
N LEU A 25 5.07 -12.48 -1.41
CA LEU A 25 6.37 -12.90 -0.89
C LEU A 25 6.27 -13.71 0.39
N GLY A 26 5.05 -14.03 0.84
CA GLY A 26 4.82 -14.79 2.05
C GLY A 26 4.71 -13.94 3.31
N GLY A 27 4.63 -12.62 3.17
CA GLY A 27 4.52 -11.71 4.30
C GLY A 27 3.11 -11.54 4.82
N SER A 28 2.99 -10.98 6.03
CA SER A 28 1.72 -10.62 6.66
C SER A 28 1.51 -9.12 6.49
N ALA A 29 0.42 -8.73 5.82
CA ALA A 29 0.20 -7.33 5.49
C ALA A 29 -1.26 -6.93 5.57
N ARG A 30 -1.47 -5.64 5.88
CA ARG A 30 -2.75 -4.94 5.72
C ARG A 30 -2.47 -3.65 4.98
N SER A 31 -3.51 -3.05 4.40
CA SER A 31 -3.40 -1.71 3.83
C SER A 31 -4.65 -0.91 4.16
N ALA A 32 -4.51 0.40 4.23
CA ALA A 32 -5.62 1.30 4.54
C ALA A 32 -5.32 2.70 4.01
N GLY A 33 -6.35 3.54 3.96
CA GLY A 33 -6.22 4.92 3.51
C GLY A 33 -6.81 5.90 4.52
N THR A 34 -6.27 7.11 4.55
CA THR A 34 -6.82 8.16 5.40
C THR A 34 -8.11 8.74 4.83
N GLU A 35 -8.26 8.69 3.51
CA GLU A 35 -9.45 9.12 2.77
C GLU A 35 -9.71 8.11 1.65
N PRO A 36 -10.29 6.92 1.97
CA PRO A 36 -10.40 5.86 0.99
C PRO A 36 -11.29 6.21 -0.19
N ALA A 37 -10.85 5.85 -1.39
CA ALA A 37 -11.64 5.98 -2.60
C ALA A 37 -12.70 4.87 -2.65
N ALA A 38 -13.62 4.95 -3.63
CA ALA A 38 -14.65 3.94 -3.79
C ALA A 38 -14.11 2.63 -4.36
N HIS A 39 -13.11 2.72 -5.23
CA HIS A 39 -12.56 1.57 -5.95
C HIS A 39 -11.06 1.70 -6.10
N VAL A 40 -10.39 0.56 -6.30
CA VAL A 40 -8.99 0.55 -6.72
C VAL A 40 -8.92 1.15 -8.13
N HIS A 41 -7.90 1.97 -8.40
CA HIS A 41 -7.77 2.61 -9.72
C HIS A 41 -7.65 1.57 -10.82
N PRO A 42 -8.35 1.74 -11.97
CA PRO A 42 -8.29 0.75 -13.06
C PRO A 42 -6.89 0.46 -13.57
N GLU A 43 -6.03 1.47 -13.65
CA GLU A 43 -4.65 1.30 -14.11
C GLU A 43 -3.84 0.44 -13.13
N VAL A 44 -4.16 0.52 -11.84
CA VAL A 44 -3.54 -0.30 -10.80
C VAL A 44 -3.98 -1.75 -10.97
N VAL A 45 -5.27 -1.98 -11.21
CA VAL A 45 -5.77 -3.33 -11.48
C VAL A 45 -5.05 -3.93 -12.69
N ASP A 46 -4.88 -3.14 -13.76
CA ASP A 46 -4.24 -3.60 -14.99
C ASP A 46 -2.78 -4.02 -14.77
N VAL A 47 -1.98 -3.16 -14.10
CA VAL A 47 -0.56 -3.47 -13.90
C VAL A 47 -0.35 -4.64 -12.93
N MET A 48 -1.25 -4.85 -11.99
CA MET A 48 -1.15 -5.98 -11.08
C MET A 48 -1.53 -7.29 -11.76
N ARG A 49 -2.47 -7.25 -12.71
CA ARG A 49 -2.80 -8.43 -13.52
C ARG A 49 -1.62 -8.92 -14.34
N GLU A 50 -0.72 -8.04 -14.72
CA GLU A 50 0.52 -8.44 -15.43
C GLU A 50 1.34 -9.41 -14.61
N LEU A 51 1.22 -9.35 -13.28
CA LEU A 51 1.92 -10.23 -12.35
C LEU A 51 1.05 -11.40 -11.85
N GLY A 52 -0.14 -11.55 -12.42
CA GLY A 52 -1.06 -12.60 -12.01
C GLY A 52 -1.83 -12.27 -10.73
N VAL A 53 -1.88 -11.00 -10.34
CA VAL A 53 -2.58 -10.55 -9.13
C VAL A 53 -3.82 -9.76 -9.53
N ASP A 54 -4.99 -10.20 -9.06
CA ASP A 54 -6.24 -9.51 -9.37
C ASP A 54 -6.72 -8.67 -8.19
N LEU A 55 -6.74 -7.35 -8.36
CA LEU A 55 -7.22 -6.43 -7.34
C LEU A 55 -8.63 -5.89 -7.64
N ALA A 56 -9.30 -6.42 -8.66
CA ALA A 56 -10.59 -5.89 -9.11
C ALA A 56 -11.67 -5.93 -8.00
N ASP A 57 -11.62 -6.93 -7.14
CA ASP A 57 -12.59 -7.11 -6.05
C ASP A 57 -12.17 -6.46 -4.74
N ARG A 58 -11.00 -5.84 -4.69
CA ARG A 58 -10.54 -5.16 -3.48
C ARG A 58 -11.30 -3.86 -3.27
N VAL A 59 -11.68 -3.61 -2.02
CA VAL A 59 -12.37 -2.38 -1.63
C VAL A 59 -11.43 -1.56 -0.76
N PRO A 60 -11.14 -0.30 -1.14
CA PRO A 60 -10.37 0.59 -0.28
C PRO A 60 -11.03 0.72 1.09
N ARG A 61 -10.22 0.70 2.14
CA ARG A 61 -10.75 0.76 3.50
C ARG A 61 -10.08 1.87 4.29
N LYS A 62 -10.84 2.40 5.25
CA LYS A 62 -10.36 3.48 6.10
C LYS A 62 -9.38 2.95 7.13
N LEU A 63 -8.33 3.73 7.37
CA LEU A 63 -7.35 3.45 8.41
C LEU A 63 -8.03 3.51 9.79
N GLU A 64 -7.88 2.43 10.55
CA GLU A 64 -8.38 2.33 11.92
C GLU A 64 -7.20 2.22 12.89
N ARG A 65 -7.43 2.65 14.14
CA ARG A 65 -6.40 2.53 15.17
C ARG A 65 -5.95 1.08 15.35
N GLU A 66 -6.89 0.15 15.25
CA GLU A 66 -6.61 -1.28 15.37
C GLU A 66 -5.57 -1.74 14.34
N ASP A 67 -5.58 -1.18 13.14
CA ASP A 67 -4.61 -1.54 12.11
C ASP A 67 -3.19 -1.19 12.55
N VAL A 68 -3.02 -0.03 13.14
CA VAL A 68 -1.71 0.42 13.62
C VAL A 68 -1.27 -0.42 14.83
N GLU A 69 -2.19 -0.72 15.73
CA GLU A 69 -1.90 -1.56 16.89
C GLU A 69 -1.46 -2.97 16.48
N TRP A 70 -2.09 -3.51 15.44
CA TRP A 70 -1.74 -4.82 14.89
C TRP A 70 -0.35 -4.84 14.26
N ALA A 71 0.09 -3.73 13.68
CA ALA A 71 1.32 -3.68 12.89
C ALA A 71 2.57 -3.65 13.76
N ASP A 72 3.62 -4.29 13.30
CA ASP A 72 4.98 -4.13 13.83
C ASP A 72 5.69 -3.01 13.08
N VAL A 73 5.43 -2.90 11.78
CA VAL A 73 5.99 -1.87 10.90
C VAL A 73 4.86 -1.17 10.18
N VAL A 74 4.88 0.16 10.18
CA VAL A 74 3.93 0.97 9.41
C VAL A 74 4.70 1.67 8.29
N VAL A 75 4.32 1.38 7.05
CA VAL A 75 4.91 2.01 5.87
C VAL A 75 3.94 3.06 5.35
N THR A 76 4.33 4.33 5.45
CA THR A 76 3.51 5.43 4.96
C THR A 76 3.93 5.80 3.54
N MET A 77 2.96 6.11 2.70
CA MET A 77 3.16 6.32 1.27
C MET A 77 2.43 7.58 0.83
N GLY A 78 2.92 8.73 1.31
CA GLY A 78 2.40 10.02 0.87
C GLY A 78 1.21 10.56 1.65
N CYS A 79 0.88 10.01 2.82
CA CYS A 79 -0.19 10.55 3.66
C CYS A 79 0.25 11.71 4.55
N GLY A 80 1.55 11.89 4.72
CA GLY A 80 2.09 13.02 5.50
C GLY A 80 1.56 13.05 6.93
N ASP A 81 1.13 14.23 7.38
CA ASP A 81 0.63 14.43 8.74
C ASP A 81 -0.71 13.74 9.01
N ARG A 82 -1.37 13.22 7.99
CA ARG A 82 -2.65 12.51 8.13
C ARG A 82 -2.48 11.11 8.69
N CYS A 83 -1.26 10.56 8.63
CA CYS A 83 -0.99 9.25 9.17
C CYS A 83 -0.85 9.33 10.69
N PRO A 84 -1.57 8.50 11.46
CA PRO A 84 -1.41 8.48 12.91
C PRO A 84 -0.04 7.94 13.30
N TYR A 85 0.49 8.44 14.40
CA TYR A 85 1.74 7.97 14.98
C TYR A 85 1.48 7.36 16.35
N ILE A 86 1.86 6.10 16.54
CA ILE A 86 1.79 5.42 17.83
C ILE A 86 3.21 5.09 18.26
N PRO A 87 3.69 5.60 19.41
CA PRO A 87 5.02 5.28 19.90
C PRO A 87 5.22 3.78 20.11
N GLY A 88 6.42 3.31 19.87
CA GLY A 88 6.77 1.89 20.02
C GLY A 88 6.67 1.08 18.74
N LYS A 89 6.15 1.67 17.67
CA LYS A 89 6.10 1.03 16.36
C LYS A 89 7.23 1.55 15.48
N GLN A 90 7.68 0.72 14.54
CA GLN A 90 8.62 1.15 13.52
C GLN A 90 7.85 1.80 12.37
N TYR A 91 8.22 3.03 12.03
CA TYR A 91 7.62 3.77 10.92
C TYR A 91 8.65 3.96 9.81
N VAL A 92 8.23 3.67 8.58
CA VAL A 92 9.04 3.86 7.39
C VAL A 92 8.22 4.68 6.41
N ASP A 93 8.79 5.77 5.89
CA ASP A 93 8.11 6.59 4.89
C ASP A 93 8.73 6.36 3.52
N TRP A 94 7.90 5.92 2.57
CA TRP A 94 8.31 5.74 1.18
C TRP A 94 7.74 6.87 0.33
N GLU A 95 8.61 7.69 -0.22
CA GLU A 95 8.20 8.70 -1.18
C GLU A 95 7.96 8.03 -2.52
N LEU A 96 6.70 8.03 -2.95
CA LEU A 96 6.27 7.43 -4.21
C LEU A 96 5.28 8.37 -4.87
N ASP A 97 5.32 8.42 -6.21
CA ASP A 97 4.35 9.19 -6.97
C ASP A 97 2.94 8.61 -6.77
N ASP A 98 1.95 9.50 -6.74
CA ASP A 98 0.55 9.08 -6.66
C ASP A 98 0.10 8.56 -8.03
N PRO A 99 -0.43 7.32 -8.12
CA PRO A 99 -0.89 6.78 -9.40
C PRO A 99 -2.17 7.42 -9.92
N ALA A 100 -2.88 8.20 -9.12
CA ALA A 100 -4.14 8.83 -9.54
C ALA A 100 -3.90 9.73 -10.76
N GLY A 101 -4.68 9.52 -11.82
CA GLY A 101 -4.59 10.32 -13.04
C GLY A 101 -3.41 10.00 -13.95
N LYS A 102 -2.62 8.97 -13.62
CA LYS A 102 -1.46 8.58 -14.42
C LYS A 102 -1.81 7.42 -15.35
N GLY A 103 -1.03 7.30 -16.43
CA GLY A 103 -1.18 6.20 -17.37
C GLY A 103 -0.58 4.91 -16.86
N VAL A 104 -0.89 3.80 -17.54
CA VAL A 104 -0.45 2.45 -17.16
C VAL A 104 1.07 2.36 -17.03
N GLU A 105 1.83 3.00 -17.94
CA GLU A 105 3.29 2.94 -17.89
C GLU A 105 3.85 3.56 -16.62
N GLU A 106 3.29 4.70 -16.21
CA GLU A 106 3.72 5.38 -14.99
C GLU A 106 3.33 4.59 -13.74
N VAL A 107 2.14 4.01 -13.75
CA VAL A 107 1.67 3.17 -12.62
C VAL A 107 2.51 1.90 -12.52
N ARG A 108 2.91 1.32 -13.66
CA ARG A 108 3.79 0.15 -13.68
C ARG A 108 5.15 0.48 -13.04
N ALA A 109 5.70 1.66 -13.30
CA ALA A 109 6.95 2.09 -12.71
C ALA A 109 6.83 2.23 -11.19
N ILE A 110 5.69 2.73 -10.70
CA ILE A 110 5.41 2.83 -9.26
C ILE A 110 5.34 1.43 -8.65
N ARG A 111 4.65 0.50 -9.29
CA ARG A 111 4.58 -0.90 -8.86
C ARG A 111 5.97 -1.52 -8.75
N ASP A 112 6.79 -1.33 -9.76
CA ASP A 112 8.13 -1.91 -9.79
C ASP A 112 9.03 -1.34 -8.69
N GLU A 113 8.87 -0.05 -8.38
CA GLU A 113 9.61 0.59 -7.29
C GLU A 113 9.17 0.02 -5.92
N ILE A 114 7.88 -0.20 -5.73
CA ILE A 114 7.37 -0.84 -4.50
C ILE A 114 7.97 -2.23 -4.35
N GLU A 115 7.93 -3.01 -5.41
CA GLU A 115 8.46 -4.38 -5.40
C GLU A 115 9.94 -4.40 -5.01
N ARG A 116 10.71 -3.44 -5.51
CA ARG A 116 12.13 -3.34 -5.21
C ARG A 116 12.40 -3.01 -3.74
N ARG A 117 11.52 -2.24 -3.09
CA ARG A 117 11.70 -1.83 -1.70
C ARG A 117 11.22 -2.85 -0.67
N LEU A 118 10.33 -3.75 -1.06
CA LEU A 118 9.73 -4.72 -0.12
C LEU A 118 10.74 -5.57 0.64
N PRO A 119 11.84 -6.08 0.04
CA PRO A 119 12.80 -6.90 0.79
C PRO A 119 13.44 -6.19 1.98
N THR A 120 13.47 -4.85 1.98
CA THR A 120 14.03 -4.08 3.10
C THR A 120 13.19 -4.19 4.38
N LEU A 121 11.96 -4.71 4.29
CA LEU A 121 11.04 -4.85 5.42
C LEU A 121 11.19 -6.18 6.16
N ARG A 122 12.05 -7.05 5.71
CA ARG A 122 12.24 -8.39 6.29
C ARG A 122 13.29 -8.40 7.38
#